data_a52046a0a48ac6d6dfe4ab357802df03
#
_entry.id   a52046a0a48ac6d6dfe4ab357802df03
#
_cell.length_a   1.000
_cell.length_b   1.000
_cell.length_c   1.000
_cell.angle_alpha   90.00
_cell.angle_beta   90.00
_cell.angle_gamma   90.00
#
_symmetry.space_group_name_H-M   'P 1'
#
loop_
_entity.id
_entity.type
_entity.pdbx_description
1 polymer ?
#
loop_
_entity_poly.entity_id
_entity_poly.type
_entity_poly.pdbx_seq_one_letter_code
_entity_poly.pdbx_strand_id
1 'polypeptide(L)'
;MKKIAVIIAALLLAINFSGCIRGDDSDGDGLPDNIEREGWEVKVFYPGQHNATIYHVSSNPYKKDTDGDGLTDYEEMMMPGGATDPTKKDTDEDGITDYEEARVFNTNPLHWADDIDDDNIFWKGDYEEINYFRKHGIDNKTILKYLQNPDVDGDGIKDGYDMDPLRNLKIRVNITGLKIWSMLDGSNDDILEIVINVSSEIDWHSFKLPPVIVKENYSLNYSCILDLDDRGIPGNLTNSIAISVIDLDEGDEKKPFDRDGLPEIDIARIYRVASEYAGSYVTNDFNITKDCHAYHLKGPDGELWFTISDASTK
;
A
#
# COMPACT_ATOMS: atom_id res chain seq x y z
N MET A 1 15.23 -25.32 17.23
CA MET A 1 14.81 -25.96 18.49
C MET A 1 13.37 -25.64 18.90
N LYS A 2 12.79 -24.46 18.55
CA LYS A 2 11.37 -24.14 18.87
C LYS A 2 10.34 -24.99 18.09
N LYS A 3 10.59 -25.33 16.83
CA LYS A 3 9.67 -26.16 16.01
C LYS A 3 9.51 -27.62 16.51
N ILE A 4 10.51 -28.17 17.18
CA ILE A 4 10.44 -29.53 17.73
C ILE A 4 9.58 -29.56 19.01
N ALA A 5 9.57 -28.49 19.78
CA ALA A 5 8.77 -28.41 21.01
C ALA A 5 7.25 -28.35 20.72
N VAL A 6 6.84 -27.69 19.64
CA VAL A 6 5.43 -27.61 19.23
C VAL A 6 4.91 -28.98 18.74
N ILE A 7 5.73 -29.70 17.97
CA ILE A 7 5.37 -31.05 17.49
C ILE A 7 5.26 -32.05 18.67
N ILE A 8 6.09 -31.91 19.68
CA ILE A 8 6.05 -32.78 20.88
C ILE A 8 4.83 -32.44 21.75
N ALA A 9 4.43 -31.15 21.84
CA ALA A 9 3.22 -30.77 22.57
C ALA A 9 1.94 -31.27 21.88
N ALA A 10 1.86 -31.16 20.55
CA ALA A 10 0.76 -31.72 19.76
C ALA A 10 0.71 -33.27 19.86
N LEU A 11 1.87 -33.93 19.88
CA LEU A 11 1.92 -35.39 20.02
C LEU A 11 1.55 -35.84 21.46
N LEU A 12 1.83 -35.07 22.49
CA LEU A 12 1.46 -35.36 23.88
C LEU A 12 -0.03 -35.13 24.16
N LEU A 13 -0.69 -34.16 23.48
CA LEU A 13 -2.14 -34.02 23.51
C LEU A 13 -2.84 -35.20 22.78
N ALA A 14 -2.34 -35.62 21.63
CA ALA A 14 -2.87 -36.76 20.89
C ALA A 14 -2.78 -38.10 21.68
N ILE A 15 -1.83 -38.23 22.57
CA ILE A 15 -1.68 -39.47 23.40
C ILE A 15 -2.69 -39.54 24.56
N ASN A 16 -3.20 -38.39 25.01
CA ASN A 16 -4.21 -38.39 26.09
C ASN A 16 -5.64 -38.56 25.57
N PHE A 17 -5.90 -38.38 24.27
CA PHE A 17 -7.21 -38.54 23.63
C PHE A 17 -7.40 -39.93 22.97
N SER A 18 -6.46 -40.84 23.01
CA SER A 18 -6.66 -42.23 22.52
C SER A 18 -7.37 -43.16 23.50
N GLY A 19 -8.02 -42.63 24.55
CA GLY A 19 -9.07 -43.29 25.27
C GLY A 19 -10.38 -43.12 24.49
N CYS A 20 -10.96 -44.19 23.97
CA CYS A 20 -12.28 -44.20 23.28
C CYS A 20 -13.22 -43.18 23.91
N ILE A 21 -13.41 -42.01 23.23
CA ILE A 21 -14.58 -41.17 23.47
C ILE A 21 -15.74 -41.99 22.92
N ARG A 22 -16.38 -42.78 23.79
CA ARG A 22 -17.60 -43.53 23.50
C ARG A 22 -18.77 -42.58 23.79
N GLY A 23 -19.11 -41.75 22.87
CA GLY A 23 -20.33 -41.01 22.79
C GLY A 23 -21.01 -41.31 21.45
N ASP A 24 -22.28 -41.05 21.36
CA ASP A 24 -22.95 -40.96 20.07
C ASP A 24 -22.35 -39.75 19.31
N ASP A 25 -22.13 -39.90 18.03
CA ASP A 25 -21.69 -38.88 17.09
C ASP A 25 -22.75 -38.84 15.99
N SER A 26 -23.71 -37.95 16.17
CA SER A 26 -24.97 -38.00 15.41
C SER A 26 -24.82 -37.50 13.99
N ASP A 27 -23.87 -36.61 13.72
CA ASP A 27 -23.63 -36.07 12.37
C ASP A 27 -22.35 -36.67 11.73
N GLY A 28 -21.49 -37.33 12.51
CA GLY A 28 -20.33 -38.06 12.02
C GLY A 28 -19.16 -37.13 11.58
N ASP A 29 -18.95 -36.06 12.29
CA ASP A 29 -17.77 -35.15 12.06
C ASP A 29 -16.52 -35.61 12.85
N GLY A 30 -16.72 -36.47 13.86
CA GLY A 30 -15.69 -37.03 14.73
C GLY A 30 -15.71 -36.44 16.14
N LEU A 31 -16.59 -35.49 16.45
CA LEU A 31 -16.82 -34.91 17.77
C LEU A 31 -18.08 -35.55 18.39
N PRO A 32 -18.00 -36.17 19.59
CA PRO A 32 -19.17 -36.76 20.22
C PRO A 32 -20.22 -35.73 20.65
N ASP A 33 -21.51 -36.07 20.50
CA ASP A 33 -22.65 -35.23 20.87
C ASP A 33 -22.59 -34.65 22.29
N ASN A 34 -22.04 -35.39 23.26
CA ASN A 34 -21.93 -34.92 24.63
C ASN A 34 -20.85 -33.83 24.76
N ILE A 35 -19.78 -33.91 23.97
CA ILE A 35 -18.74 -32.89 23.96
C ILE A 35 -19.26 -31.62 23.28
N GLU A 36 -19.98 -31.74 22.17
CA GLU A 36 -20.61 -30.64 21.48
C GLU A 36 -21.59 -29.86 22.36
N ARG A 37 -22.41 -30.56 23.11
CA ARG A 37 -23.38 -29.94 24.07
C ARG A 37 -22.67 -29.38 25.32
N GLU A 38 -21.62 -30.04 25.81
CA GLU A 38 -20.80 -29.53 26.92
C GLU A 38 -20.02 -28.29 26.48
N GLY A 39 -19.50 -28.32 25.26
CA GLY A 39 -18.75 -27.20 24.64
C GLY A 39 -17.33 -27.01 25.18
N TRP A 40 -16.71 -25.91 24.79
CA TRP A 40 -15.33 -25.55 25.13
C TRP A 40 -15.13 -24.06 25.35
N GLU A 41 -13.97 -23.69 25.87
CA GLU A 41 -13.57 -22.28 26.00
C GLU A 41 -12.84 -21.80 24.74
N VAL A 42 -13.25 -20.63 24.25
CA VAL A 42 -12.57 -19.88 23.20
C VAL A 42 -11.84 -18.71 23.82
N LYS A 43 -10.57 -18.53 23.40
CA LYS A 43 -9.74 -17.41 23.82
C LYS A 43 -9.35 -16.60 22.58
N VAL A 44 -9.91 -15.42 22.41
CA VAL A 44 -9.81 -14.60 21.19
C VAL A 44 -9.38 -13.17 21.50
N PHE A 45 -8.70 -12.55 20.51
CA PHE A 45 -8.32 -11.14 20.53
C PHE A 45 -9.08 -10.40 19.41
N TYR A 46 -10.04 -9.59 19.79
CA TYR A 46 -10.85 -8.80 18.84
C TYR A 46 -10.16 -7.50 18.41
N PRO A 47 -10.52 -6.93 17.23
CA PRO A 47 -10.02 -5.65 16.77
C PRO A 47 -10.07 -4.54 17.82
N GLY A 48 -8.92 -3.89 18.03
CA GLY A 48 -8.79 -2.80 19.00
C GLY A 48 -8.72 -3.22 20.47
N GLN A 49 -8.70 -4.50 20.78
CA GLN A 49 -8.53 -5.02 22.14
C GLN A 49 -7.10 -5.52 22.37
N HIS A 50 -6.50 -5.13 23.49
CA HIS A 50 -5.17 -5.61 23.90
C HIS A 50 -5.21 -6.85 24.79
N ASN A 51 -6.38 -7.18 25.33
CA ASN A 51 -6.57 -8.34 26.20
C ASN A 51 -7.47 -9.36 25.52
N ALA A 52 -7.13 -10.65 25.69
CA ALA A 52 -7.96 -11.71 25.19
C ALA A 52 -9.32 -11.72 25.92
N THR A 53 -10.38 -11.95 25.17
CA THR A 53 -11.69 -12.32 25.66
C THR A 53 -11.75 -13.85 25.77
N ILE A 54 -12.26 -14.37 26.89
CA ILE A 54 -12.46 -15.80 27.09
C ILE A 54 -13.95 -16.03 27.33
N TYR A 55 -14.55 -16.94 26.58
CA TYR A 55 -15.96 -17.31 26.72
C TYR A 55 -16.19 -18.76 26.35
N HIS A 56 -17.34 -19.30 26.74
CA HIS A 56 -17.70 -20.69 26.53
C HIS A 56 -18.68 -20.79 25.36
N VAL A 57 -18.47 -21.79 24.49
CA VAL A 57 -19.28 -22.07 23.31
C VAL A 57 -19.69 -23.54 23.27
N SER A 58 -20.69 -23.86 22.47
CA SER A 58 -21.12 -25.22 22.18
C SER A 58 -21.58 -25.32 20.74
N SER A 59 -21.47 -26.49 20.13
CA SER A 59 -21.90 -26.75 18.77
C SER A 59 -23.24 -27.51 18.68
N ASN A 60 -23.66 -27.76 17.47
CA ASN A 60 -24.91 -28.52 17.21
C ASN A 60 -24.62 -29.96 16.82
N PRO A 61 -24.92 -30.97 17.69
CA PRO A 61 -24.56 -32.37 17.46
C PRO A 61 -25.27 -33.06 16.28
N TYR A 62 -26.06 -32.32 15.53
CA TYR A 62 -26.73 -32.81 14.33
C TYR A 62 -26.26 -32.13 13.05
N LYS A 63 -25.18 -31.35 13.15
CA LYS A 63 -24.68 -30.53 12.03
C LYS A 63 -23.16 -30.44 12.10
N LYS A 64 -22.46 -31.16 11.25
CA LYS A 64 -21.00 -31.29 11.18
C LYS A 64 -20.19 -29.97 11.22
N ASP A 65 -20.79 -28.91 10.78
CA ASP A 65 -20.27 -27.58 10.61
C ASP A 65 -21.42 -26.65 11.00
N THR A 66 -21.40 -26.19 12.25
CA THR A 66 -22.54 -25.52 12.87
C THR A 66 -22.83 -24.17 12.23
N ASP A 67 -21.86 -23.39 11.84
CA ASP A 67 -22.06 -22.06 11.24
C ASP A 67 -21.99 -22.07 9.70
N GLY A 68 -21.38 -23.10 9.10
CA GLY A 68 -21.29 -23.28 7.66
C GLY A 68 -20.18 -22.45 7.02
N ASP A 69 -19.04 -22.30 7.68
CA ASP A 69 -17.87 -21.64 7.12
C ASP A 69 -17.00 -22.59 6.28
N GLY A 70 -17.05 -23.90 6.56
CA GLY A 70 -16.33 -24.97 5.87
C GLY A 70 -15.36 -25.75 6.76
N LEU A 71 -15.18 -25.36 8.02
CA LEU A 71 -14.58 -26.19 9.06
C LEU A 71 -15.66 -27.04 9.73
N THR A 72 -15.31 -28.24 10.18
CA THR A 72 -16.20 -29.01 11.03
C THR A 72 -16.03 -28.60 12.49
N ASP A 73 -17.07 -28.80 13.32
CA ASP A 73 -17.02 -28.48 14.75
C ASP A 73 -15.85 -29.20 15.45
N TYR A 74 -15.50 -30.42 14.98
CA TYR A 74 -14.31 -31.13 15.41
C TYR A 74 -13.00 -30.40 15.03
N GLU A 75 -12.89 -29.92 13.78
CA GLU A 75 -11.69 -29.18 13.32
C GLU A 75 -11.52 -27.87 14.07
N GLU A 76 -12.60 -27.18 14.39
CA GLU A 76 -12.60 -25.94 15.16
C GLU A 76 -12.19 -26.17 16.62
N MET A 77 -12.74 -27.19 17.29
CA MET A 77 -12.34 -27.57 18.63
C MET A 77 -10.85 -27.97 18.70
N MET A 78 -10.35 -28.62 17.65
CA MET A 78 -8.98 -29.14 17.57
C MET A 78 -8.03 -28.20 16.84
N MET A 79 -8.39 -26.94 16.60
CA MET A 79 -7.58 -25.98 15.88
C MET A 79 -6.20 -25.79 16.54
N PRO A 80 -5.10 -25.86 15.76
CA PRO A 80 -3.77 -25.57 16.27
C PRO A 80 -3.67 -24.11 16.71
N GLY A 81 -3.36 -23.88 17.97
CA GLY A 81 -3.25 -22.53 18.54
C GLY A 81 -4.39 -22.19 19.53
N GLY A 82 -5.52 -22.86 19.41
CA GLY A 82 -6.70 -22.72 20.27
C GLY A 82 -7.99 -23.03 19.50
N ALA A 83 -9.04 -23.39 20.21
CA ALA A 83 -10.32 -23.67 19.57
C ALA A 83 -11.02 -22.38 19.13
N THR A 84 -11.66 -22.43 17.97
CA THR A 84 -12.52 -21.35 17.44
C THR A 84 -13.97 -21.51 17.92
N ASP A 85 -14.82 -20.55 17.58
CA ASP A 85 -16.24 -20.52 17.93
C ASP A 85 -17.09 -21.16 16.82
N PRO A 86 -17.62 -22.40 17.00
CA PRO A 86 -18.34 -23.13 15.97
C PRO A 86 -19.67 -22.47 15.56
N THR A 87 -20.04 -21.39 16.18
CA THR A 87 -21.24 -20.61 15.85
C THR A 87 -20.95 -19.34 15.07
N LYS A 88 -19.66 -19.04 14.87
CA LYS A 88 -19.18 -17.84 14.17
C LYS A 88 -18.21 -18.23 13.06
N LYS A 89 -18.50 -17.84 11.84
CA LYS A 89 -17.62 -18.05 10.68
C LYS A 89 -16.28 -17.32 10.75
N ASP A 90 -16.19 -16.34 11.62
CA ASP A 90 -15.08 -15.41 11.81
C ASP A 90 -15.03 -15.15 13.32
N THR A 91 -14.18 -15.89 14.01
CA THR A 91 -14.16 -15.93 15.48
C THR A 91 -13.62 -14.63 16.06
N ASP A 92 -12.61 -14.00 15.47
CA ASP A 92 -11.98 -12.77 15.98
C ASP A 92 -12.54 -11.48 15.35
N GLU A 93 -13.45 -11.61 14.39
CA GLU A 93 -14.20 -10.53 13.77
C GLU A 93 -13.29 -9.54 13.00
N ASP A 94 -12.23 -10.04 12.34
CA ASP A 94 -11.34 -9.23 11.51
C ASP A 94 -11.80 -9.12 10.05
N GLY A 95 -12.75 -9.97 9.64
CA GLY A 95 -13.36 -10.01 8.31
C GLY A 95 -12.82 -11.11 7.40
N ILE A 96 -11.93 -11.97 7.91
CA ILE A 96 -11.49 -13.21 7.27
C ILE A 96 -12.15 -14.37 8.03
N THR A 97 -12.63 -15.41 7.34
CA THR A 97 -13.27 -16.53 8.02
C THR A 97 -12.23 -17.49 8.59
N ASP A 98 -12.57 -18.19 9.67
CA ASP A 98 -11.71 -19.19 10.32
C ASP A 98 -11.21 -20.25 9.30
N TYR A 99 -12.08 -20.64 8.35
CA TYR A 99 -11.71 -21.52 7.24
C TYR A 99 -10.65 -20.88 6.33
N GLU A 100 -10.83 -19.63 5.92
CA GLU A 100 -9.86 -18.94 5.06
C GLU A 100 -8.51 -18.79 5.75
N GLU A 101 -8.51 -18.44 7.01
CA GLU A 101 -7.30 -18.34 7.81
C GLU A 101 -6.59 -19.68 7.96
N ALA A 102 -7.30 -20.70 8.37
CA ALA A 102 -6.71 -22.03 8.62
C ALA A 102 -6.29 -22.76 7.34
N ARG A 103 -6.95 -22.54 6.19
CA ARG A 103 -6.81 -23.35 4.96
C ARG A 103 -6.26 -22.60 3.76
N VAL A 104 -6.38 -21.27 3.74
CA VAL A 104 -5.98 -20.46 2.59
C VAL A 104 -4.78 -19.59 2.91
N PHE A 105 -4.84 -18.82 3.99
CA PHE A 105 -3.82 -17.82 4.30
C PHE A 105 -2.79 -18.27 5.33
N ASN A 106 -3.13 -19.22 6.18
CA ASN A 106 -2.33 -19.69 7.31
C ASN A 106 -2.08 -18.58 8.33
N THR A 107 -3.07 -17.73 8.52
CA THR A 107 -3.20 -16.75 9.61
C THR A 107 -3.83 -17.40 10.85
N ASN A 108 -4.08 -16.65 11.90
CA ASN A 108 -4.56 -17.18 13.17
C ASN A 108 -6.00 -16.72 13.48
N PRO A 109 -7.02 -17.59 13.37
CA PRO A 109 -8.45 -17.23 13.51
C PRO A 109 -8.85 -16.76 14.93
N LEU A 110 -7.89 -16.61 15.83
CA LEU A 110 -8.10 -16.12 17.19
C LEU A 110 -7.44 -14.78 17.45
N HIS A 111 -6.82 -14.18 16.44
CA HIS A 111 -6.03 -12.96 16.63
C HIS A 111 -6.08 -12.04 15.42
N TRP A 112 -6.89 -11.03 15.49
CA TRP A 112 -7.15 -10.04 14.44
C TRP A 112 -5.91 -9.30 13.89
N ALA A 113 -4.78 -9.33 14.57
CA ALA A 113 -3.59 -8.53 14.24
C ALA A 113 -2.38 -9.44 13.98
N ASP A 114 -2.56 -10.49 13.20
CA ASP A 114 -1.44 -11.28 12.70
C ASP A 114 -0.61 -10.48 11.72
N ASP A 115 0.70 -10.75 11.68
CA ASP A 115 1.69 -10.11 10.84
C ASP A 115 2.75 -11.14 10.50
N ILE A 116 2.63 -11.78 9.32
CA ILE A 116 3.47 -12.91 8.93
C ILE A 116 4.88 -12.47 8.53
N ASP A 117 5.03 -11.32 7.90
CA ASP A 117 6.30 -10.84 7.34
C ASP A 117 6.89 -9.60 8.01
N ASP A 118 6.23 -9.12 9.09
CA ASP A 118 6.68 -8.01 9.93
C ASP A 118 6.76 -6.67 9.16
N ASP A 119 5.70 -6.36 8.40
CA ASP A 119 5.58 -5.12 7.63
C ASP A 119 4.59 -4.11 8.22
N ASN A 120 3.84 -4.50 9.24
CA ASN A 120 2.73 -3.75 9.82
C ASN A 120 3.13 -2.46 10.53
N ILE A 121 2.83 -1.31 9.89
CA ILE A 121 2.80 -0.03 10.61
C ILE A 121 1.50 0.73 10.37
N PHE A 122 1.07 0.88 9.12
CA PHE A 122 -0.22 1.48 8.81
C PHE A 122 -1.32 0.44 8.71
N TRP A 123 -0.98 -0.80 8.37
CA TRP A 123 -1.86 -1.94 8.49
C TRP A 123 -1.92 -2.43 9.95
N LYS A 124 -3.05 -2.93 10.37
CA LYS A 124 -3.24 -3.46 11.72
C LYS A 124 -3.03 -4.97 11.79
N GLY A 125 -2.86 -5.62 10.65
CA GLY A 125 -2.61 -7.04 10.51
C GLY A 125 -2.79 -7.51 9.06
N ASP A 126 -2.42 -8.76 8.79
CA ASP A 126 -2.56 -9.41 7.48
C ASP A 126 -3.97 -9.31 6.90
N TYR A 127 -5.01 -9.17 7.74
CA TYR A 127 -6.39 -9.01 7.29
C TYR A 127 -6.60 -7.72 6.47
N GLU A 128 -5.97 -6.60 6.85
CA GLU A 128 -6.04 -5.35 6.07
C GLU A 128 -5.30 -5.51 4.74
N GLU A 129 -4.18 -6.20 4.72
CA GLU A 129 -3.39 -6.53 3.53
C GLU A 129 -4.18 -7.46 2.59
N ILE A 130 -4.76 -8.54 3.11
CA ILE A 130 -5.64 -9.45 2.35
C ILE A 130 -6.78 -8.66 1.69
N ASN A 131 -7.45 -7.79 2.45
CA ASN A 131 -8.55 -6.98 1.94
C ASN A 131 -8.10 -5.94 0.90
N TYR A 132 -6.91 -5.35 1.08
CA TYR A 132 -6.31 -4.46 0.08
C TYR A 132 -6.09 -5.19 -1.23
N PHE A 133 -5.41 -6.33 -1.23
CA PHE A 133 -5.12 -7.09 -2.44
C PHE A 133 -6.37 -7.66 -3.10
N ARG A 134 -7.35 -8.13 -2.33
CA ARG A 134 -8.66 -8.56 -2.86
C ARG A 134 -9.39 -7.43 -3.58
N LYS A 135 -9.40 -6.24 -3.01
CA LYS A 135 -9.99 -5.04 -3.64
C LYS A 135 -9.33 -4.71 -4.98
N HIS A 136 -8.06 -5.01 -5.13
CA HIS A 136 -7.30 -4.84 -6.38
C HIS A 136 -7.38 -6.03 -7.34
N GLY A 137 -8.23 -7.03 -7.03
CA GLY A 137 -8.49 -8.17 -7.89
C GLY A 137 -7.41 -9.24 -7.87
N ILE A 138 -6.55 -9.24 -6.86
CA ILE A 138 -5.52 -10.28 -6.69
C ILE A 138 -6.18 -11.56 -6.16
N ASP A 139 -5.81 -12.69 -6.72
CA ASP A 139 -6.34 -14.00 -6.29
C ASP A 139 -5.68 -14.48 -4.98
N ASN A 140 -6.43 -15.27 -4.19
CA ASN A 140 -5.98 -15.73 -2.87
C ASN A 140 -4.64 -16.49 -2.90
N LYS A 141 -4.31 -17.20 -3.98
CA LYS A 141 -3.03 -17.91 -4.10
C LYS A 141 -1.87 -16.95 -4.26
N THR A 142 -2.09 -15.83 -4.90
CA THR A 142 -1.10 -14.76 -5.07
C THR A 142 -0.98 -13.98 -3.76
N ILE A 143 -2.10 -13.66 -3.11
CA ILE A 143 -2.13 -13.01 -1.79
C ILE A 143 -1.31 -13.80 -0.78
N LEU A 144 -1.49 -15.12 -0.69
CA LEU A 144 -0.68 -15.97 0.22
C LEU A 144 0.84 -15.83 0.02
N LYS A 145 1.30 -15.44 -1.16
CA LYS A 145 2.74 -15.17 -1.39
C LYS A 145 3.12 -13.75 -0.98
N TYR A 146 2.19 -12.83 -1.13
CA TYR A 146 2.38 -11.44 -0.74
C TYR A 146 2.49 -11.33 0.77
N LEU A 147 1.64 -11.97 1.53
CA LEU A 147 1.73 -12.11 3.01
C LEU A 147 3.05 -12.70 3.55
N GLN A 148 3.98 -13.04 2.71
CA GLN A 148 5.31 -13.56 3.08
C GLN A 148 6.43 -12.70 2.51
N ASN A 149 6.08 -11.59 1.90
CA ASN A 149 7.02 -10.70 1.22
C ASN A 149 6.73 -9.25 1.61
N PRO A 150 7.46 -8.68 2.55
CA PRO A 150 7.18 -7.36 3.09
C PRO A 150 7.37 -6.19 2.11
N ASP A 151 7.66 -6.47 0.84
CA ASP A 151 7.91 -5.48 -0.22
C ASP A 151 7.57 -6.17 -1.56
N VAL A 152 6.27 -6.13 -1.92
CA VAL A 152 5.70 -6.91 -3.03
C VAL A 152 6.16 -6.42 -4.38
N ASP A 153 6.32 -5.13 -4.59
CA ASP A 153 6.74 -4.55 -5.86
C ASP A 153 8.26 -4.37 -5.98
N GLY A 154 9.00 -4.49 -4.85
CA GLY A 154 10.45 -4.51 -4.82
C GLY A 154 11.10 -3.13 -4.92
N ASP A 155 10.43 -2.09 -4.51
CA ASP A 155 10.95 -0.72 -4.55
C ASP A 155 11.80 -0.34 -3.32
N GLY A 156 11.77 -1.15 -2.27
CA GLY A 156 12.52 -0.97 -1.03
C GLY A 156 11.70 -0.35 0.12
N ILE A 157 10.42 -0.11 -0.10
CA ILE A 157 9.45 0.31 0.91
C ILE A 157 8.60 -0.90 1.28
N LYS A 158 8.42 -1.16 2.55
CA LYS A 158 7.58 -2.26 3.02
C LYS A 158 6.11 -1.93 2.75
N ASP A 159 5.31 -2.93 2.38
CA ASP A 159 3.91 -2.80 1.97
C ASP A 159 3.06 -2.04 2.99
N GLY A 160 3.26 -2.30 4.29
CA GLY A 160 2.59 -1.57 5.37
C GLY A 160 2.96 -0.09 5.51
N TYR A 161 3.98 0.38 4.79
CA TYR A 161 4.41 1.79 4.70
C TYR A 161 4.24 2.39 3.32
N ASP A 162 3.85 1.59 2.34
CA ASP A 162 3.78 1.95 0.94
C ASP A 162 2.37 2.41 0.57
N MET A 163 2.27 3.52 -0.12
CA MET A 163 0.99 4.04 -0.60
C MET A 163 0.40 3.19 -1.74
N ASP A 164 1.22 2.53 -2.54
CA ASP A 164 0.79 1.61 -3.61
C ASP A 164 1.64 0.33 -3.63
N PRO A 165 1.44 -0.60 -2.67
CA PRO A 165 2.22 -1.82 -2.52
C PRO A 165 2.31 -2.73 -3.75
N LEU A 166 1.62 -2.40 -4.82
CA LEU A 166 1.62 -3.17 -6.07
C LEU A 166 2.46 -2.53 -7.18
N ARG A 167 2.97 -1.32 -6.98
CA ARG A 167 3.67 -0.59 -8.03
C ARG A 167 4.62 0.46 -7.48
N ASN A 168 5.87 0.40 -7.82
CA ASN A 168 6.82 1.50 -7.64
C ASN A 168 6.34 2.73 -8.46
N LEU A 169 5.94 3.78 -7.76
CA LEU A 169 5.26 4.93 -8.36
C LEU A 169 6.23 5.87 -9.07
N LYS A 170 6.09 5.96 -10.38
CA LYS A 170 6.89 6.84 -11.23
C LYS A 170 6.03 7.61 -12.22
N ILE A 171 6.46 8.82 -12.51
CA ILE A 171 5.84 9.63 -13.55
C ILE A 171 6.84 10.00 -14.65
N ARG A 172 6.34 10.13 -15.86
CA ARG A 172 7.09 10.73 -16.97
C ARG A 172 6.64 12.16 -17.16
N VAL A 173 7.59 13.08 -17.11
CA VAL A 173 7.37 14.49 -17.45
C VAL A 173 8.06 14.79 -18.78
N ASN A 174 7.29 15.26 -19.76
CA ASN A 174 7.81 15.70 -21.05
C ASN A 174 7.62 17.21 -21.17
N ILE A 175 8.68 17.95 -21.29
CA ILE A 175 8.68 19.39 -21.55
C ILE A 175 8.56 19.60 -23.05
N THR A 176 7.52 20.26 -23.49
CA THR A 176 7.17 20.39 -24.91
C THR A 176 7.31 21.80 -25.47
N GLY A 177 7.31 22.81 -24.62
CA GLY A 177 7.46 24.18 -25.09
C GLY A 177 7.78 25.16 -23.97
N LEU A 178 8.42 26.25 -24.35
CA LEU A 178 8.76 27.37 -23.47
C LEU A 178 8.57 28.69 -24.23
N LYS A 179 8.08 29.71 -23.53
CA LYS A 179 8.07 31.09 -24.00
C LYS A 179 8.38 32.01 -22.83
N ILE A 180 9.31 32.93 -23.05
CA ILE A 180 9.68 33.96 -22.08
C ILE A 180 9.38 35.33 -22.69
N TRP A 181 8.79 36.25 -21.95
CA TRP A 181 8.39 37.56 -22.46
C TRP A 181 8.92 38.75 -21.68
N SER A 182 9.54 38.55 -20.52
CA SER A 182 10.20 39.61 -19.78
C SER A 182 11.63 39.21 -19.44
N MET A 183 12.49 40.22 -19.31
CA MET A 183 13.85 40.09 -18.81
C MET A 183 13.84 40.51 -17.34
N LEU A 184 14.39 39.71 -16.47
CA LEU A 184 14.27 39.88 -15.02
C LEU A 184 15.42 40.72 -14.44
N ASP A 185 16.60 40.60 -15.01
CA ASP A 185 17.83 41.18 -14.47
C ASP A 185 18.10 42.63 -14.88
N GLY A 186 17.29 43.21 -15.77
CA GLY A 186 17.50 44.54 -16.33
C GLY A 186 18.74 44.65 -17.23
N SER A 187 19.33 43.49 -17.63
CA SER A 187 20.39 43.46 -18.62
C SER A 187 19.82 43.79 -20.01
N ASN A 188 20.67 44.28 -20.92
CA ASN A 188 20.26 44.54 -22.29
C ASN A 188 20.48 43.34 -23.22
N ASP A 189 20.80 42.19 -22.68
CA ASP A 189 21.05 40.99 -23.45
C ASP A 189 19.73 40.23 -23.66
N ASP A 190 19.33 40.09 -24.91
CA ASP A 190 18.12 39.34 -25.30
C ASP A 190 18.33 37.81 -25.23
N ILE A 191 19.45 37.33 -24.68
CA ILE A 191 19.86 35.93 -24.65
C ILE A 191 19.93 35.45 -23.19
N LEU A 192 19.15 34.43 -22.85
CA LEU A 192 19.05 33.86 -21.51
C LEU A 192 19.63 32.45 -21.45
N GLU A 193 20.24 32.11 -20.32
CA GLU A 193 20.74 30.76 -19.99
C GLU A 193 19.71 29.98 -19.15
N ILE A 194 18.75 29.35 -19.76
CA ILE A 194 17.62 28.72 -19.07
C ILE A 194 17.94 27.32 -18.61
N VAL A 195 17.55 27.03 -17.36
CA VAL A 195 17.48 25.70 -16.77
C VAL A 195 16.04 25.41 -16.36
N ILE A 196 15.52 24.27 -16.76
CA ILE A 196 14.23 23.76 -16.30
C ILE A 196 14.51 22.64 -15.29
N ASN A 197 14.05 22.82 -14.07
CA ASN A 197 14.13 21.83 -13.01
C ASN A 197 12.78 21.14 -12.84
N VAL A 198 12.81 19.83 -12.71
CA VAL A 198 11.65 18.99 -12.41
C VAL A 198 12.04 18.10 -11.25
N SER A 199 11.28 18.11 -10.17
CA SER A 199 11.60 17.33 -8.96
C SER A 199 10.35 16.74 -8.31
N SER A 200 10.53 15.61 -7.66
CA SER A 200 9.67 15.07 -6.61
C SER A 200 10.31 15.34 -5.24
N GLU A 201 9.81 14.68 -4.20
CA GLU A 201 10.40 14.78 -2.85
C GLU A 201 11.73 14.02 -2.74
N ILE A 202 11.96 13.00 -3.58
CA ILE A 202 13.13 12.10 -3.52
C ILE A 202 14.01 12.14 -4.77
N ASP A 203 13.51 12.65 -5.91
CA ASP A 203 14.21 12.64 -7.19
C ASP A 203 14.16 14.00 -7.88
N TRP A 204 15.14 14.29 -8.72
CA TRP A 204 15.21 15.56 -9.45
C TRP A 204 15.96 15.46 -10.77
N HIS A 205 15.54 16.26 -11.74
CA HIS A 205 16.17 16.39 -13.05
C HIS A 205 16.29 17.86 -13.45
N SER A 206 17.41 18.19 -14.11
CA SER A 206 17.66 19.53 -14.66
C SER A 206 17.96 19.46 -16.14
N PHE A 207 17.35 20.34 -16.90
CA PHE A 207 17.56 20.48 -18.35
C PHE A 207 18.09 21.87 -18.64
N LYS A 208 19.39 21.97 -18.98
CA LYS A 208 19.95 23.22 -19.49
C LYS A 208 19.60 23.37 -20.98
N LEU A 209 18.96 24.46 -21.34
CA LEU A 209 18.59 24.75 -22.71
C LEU A 209 19.79 25.38 -23.47
N PRO A 210 19.82 25.29 -24.80
CA PRO A 210 20.60 26.22 -25.61
C PRO A 210 20.17 27.66 -25.30
N PRO A 211 21.03 28.65 -25.57
CA PRO A 211 20.67 30.04 -25.34
C PRO A 211 19.31 30.42 -25.91
N VAL A 212 18.47 31.01 -25.08
CA VAL A 212 17.04 31.32 -25.35
C VAL A 212 16.94 32.85 -25.62
N ILE A 213 16.19 33.24 -26.63
CA ILE A 213 15.93 34.66 -26.94
C ILE A 213 14.56 35.05 -26.38
N VAL A 214 14.50 36.15 -25.67
CA VAL A 214 13.26 36.70 -25.11
C VAL A 214 12.21 36.95 -26.21
N LYS A 215 10.93 36.62 -25.90
CA LYS A 215 9.75 36.73 -26.77
C LYS A 215 9.62 35.71 -27.90
N GLU A 216 10.56 34.78 -28.03
CA GLU A 216 10.39 33.67 -28.96
C GLU A 216 9.63 32.50 -28.33
N ASN A 217 9.02 31.66 -29.18
CA ASN A 217 8.41 30.41 -28.78
C ASN A 217 9.37 29.27 -29.07
N TYR A 218 9.69 28.48 -28.07
CA TYR A 218 10.55 27.30 -28.21
C TYR A 218 9.75 26.03 -28.15
N SER A 219 9.91 25.19 -29.18
CA SER A 219 9.46 23.80 -29.13
C SER A 219 10.58 22.97 -28.50
N LEU A 220 10.26 22.29 -27.41
CA LEU A 220 11.22 21.51 -26.63
C LEU A 220 10.85 20.01 -26.72
N ASN A 221 11.85 19.17 -26.49
CA ASN A 221 11.67 17.72 -26.43
C ASN A 221 12.58 17.15 -25.34
N TYR A 222 12.31 17.54 -24.11
CA TYR A 222 12.99 17.00 -22.93
C TYR A 222 12.04 16.06 -22.19
N SER A 223 12.57 14.95 -21.71
CA SER A 223 11.79 13.95 -20.98
C SER A 223 12.60 13.40 -19.81
N CYS A 224 11.97 13.28 -18.67
CA CYS A 224 12.51 12.55 -17.54
C CYS A 224 11.47 11.62 -16.95
N ILE A 225 11.93 10.65 -16.17
CA ILE A 225 11.09 9.85 -15.27
C ILE A 225 11.48 10.25 -13.87
N LEU A 226 10.51 10.67 -13.07
CA LEU A 226 10.67 10.97 -11.66
C LEU A 226 10.18 9.78 -10.85
N ASP A 227 10.98 9.37 -9.89
CA ASP A 227 10.56 8.51 -8.79
C ASP A 227 9.77 9.34 -7.78
N LEU A 228 8.67 8.81 -7.28
CA LEU A 228 7.82 9.48 -6.31
C LEU A 228 8.07 8.87 -4.93
N ASP A 229 8.03 9.69 -3.87
CA ASP A 229 8.05 9.17 -2.50
C ASP A 229 6.67 8.60 -2.17
N ASP A 230 6.51 7.29 -2.29
CA ASP A 230 5.28 6.57 -2.03
C ASP A 230 5.15 6.03 -0.59
N ARG A 231 6.08 6.41 0.30
CA ARG A 231 5.96 6.13 1.74
C ARG A 231 4.73 6.79 2.34
N GLY A 232 3.85 5.98 2.93
CA GLY A 232 2.63 6.45 3.54
C GLY A 232 1.62 5.35 3.83
N ILE A 233 0.38 5.75 4.01
CA ILE A 233 -0.71 4.81 4.29
C ILE A 233 -1.12 4.12 2.99
N PRO A 234 -1.14 2.78 2.92
CA PRO A 234 -1.59 2.06 1.74
C PRO A 234 -2.94 2.54 1.21
N GLY A 235 -2.99 2.80 -0.09
CA GLY A 235 -4.19 3.31 -0.76
C GLY A 235 -4.50 4.80 -0.53
N ASN A 236 -3.64 5.54 0.17
CA ASN A 236 -3.82 6.97 0.42
C ASN A 236 -2.66 7.79 -0.16
N LEU A 237 -2.52 7.77 -1.47
CA LEU A 237 -1.46 8.45 -2.18
C LEU A 237 -1.68 9.96 -2.23
N THR A 238 -0.77 10.73 -1.67
CA THR A 238 -0.62 12.16 -1.93
C THR A 238 0.86 12.48 -2.08
N ASN A 239 1.28 12.75 -3.29
CA ASN A 239 2.65 13.10 -3.60
C ASN A 239 2.71 14.48 -4.28
N SER A 240 3.87 15.14 -4.26
CA SER A 240 4.03 16.44 -4.89
C SER A 240 5.22 16.45 -5.86
N ILE A 241 5.07 17.16 -6.95
CA ILE A 241 6.14 17.47 -7.88
C ILE A 241 6.25 18.98 -8.04
N ALA A 242 7.46 19.46 -8.22
CA ALA A 242 7.74 20.85 -8.52
C ALA A 242 8.38 20.98 -9.91
N ILE A 243 7.94 21.96 -10.67
CA ILE A 243 8.53 22.33 -11.95
C ILE A 243 8.89 23.81 -11.87
N SER A 244 10.15 24.15 -12.13
CA SER A 244 10.63 25.53 -12.16
C SER A 244 11.45 25.80 -13.40
N VAL A 245 11.39 27.04 -13.87
CA VAL A 245 12.26 27.57 -14.93
C VAL A 245 13.10 28.68 -14.32
N ILE A 246 14.41 28.60 -14.51
CA ILE A 246 15.40 29.49 -13.89
C ILE A 246 16.30 30.03 -14.99
N ASP A 247 16.60 31.32 -14.95
CA ASP A 247 17.70 31.91 -15.68
C ASP A 247 18.99 31.87 -14.86
N LEU A 248 20.10 31.49 -15.48
CA LEU A 248 21.41 31.40 -14.83
C LEU A 248 22.31 32.48 -15.35
N ASP A 249 22.64 33.49 -14.54
CA ASP A 249 23.65 34.46 -14.84
C ASP A 249 25.09 33.92 -14.67
N GLU A 250 26.05 34.50 -15.41
CA GLU A 250 27.45 34.13 -15.30
C GLU A 250 27.97 34.28 -13.84
N GLY A 251 28.25 33.15 -13.22
CA GLY A 251 28.74 33.05 -11.84
C GLY A 251 27.78 32.42 -10.82
N ASP A 252 26.54 32.19 -11.21
CA ASP A 252 25.49 31.65 -10.32
C ASP A 252 25.30 30.12 -10.41
N GLU A 253 26.21 29.38 -11.03
CA GLU A 253 26.17 27.91 -11.10
C GLU A 253 25.97 27.21 -9.73
N LYS A 254 25.98 27.95 -8.63
CA LYS A 254 25.79 27.49 -7.27
C LYS A 254 24.63 28.17 -6.51
N LYS A 255 23.95 29.14 -7.13
CA LYS A 255 22.86 29.87 -6.49
C LYS A 255 21.71 30.04 -7.49
N PRO A 256 20.71 29.19 -7.43
CA PRO A 256 19.53 29.29 -8.30
C PRO A 256 18.59 30.45 -7.93
N PHE A 257 19.06 31.43 -7.15
CA PHE A 257 18.32 32.58 -6.67
C PHE A 257 19.23 33.79 -6.77
N ASP A 258 18.67 34.93 -7.10
CA ASP A 258 19.35 36.20 -7.03
C ASP A 258 19.74 36.58 -5.59
N ARG A 259 20.25 37.80 -5.38
CA ARG A 259 20.73 38.30 -4.08
C ARG A 259 19.63 38.39 -3.01
N ASP A 260 18.37 38.40 -3.39
CA ASP A 260 17.22 38.43 -2.48
C ASP A 260 16.65 37.03 -2.20
N GLY A 261 17.16 35.99 -2.87
CA GLY A 261 16.78 34.60 -2.64
C GLY A 261 15.50 34.18 -3.37
N LEU A 262 15.06 34.95 -4.34
CA LEU A 262 13.92 34.64 -5.19
C LEU A 262 14.42 34.03 -6.53
N PRO A 263 13.63 33.09 -7.14
CA PRO A 263 13.96 32.58 -8.47
C PRO A 263 13.79 33.69 -9.51
N GLU A 264 14.79 33.85 -10.38
CA GLU A 264 14.80 34.90 -11.41
C GLU A 264 13.71 34.74 -12.49
N ILE A 265 13.11 33.57 -12.60
CA ILE A 265 11.95 33.34 -13.47
C ILE A 265 10.83 32.69 -12.67
N ASP A 266 9.74 33.41 -12.49
CA ASP A 266 8.56 32.91 -11.78
C ASP A 266 7.66 32.04 -12.69
N ILE A 267 8.22 30.92 -13.16
CA ILE A 267 7.43 29.82 -13.69
C ILE A 267 7.68 28.62 -12.78
N ALA A 268 6.99 28.60 -11.66
CA ALA A 268 7.09 27.46 -10.74
C ALA A 268 5.69 27.06 -10.23
N ARG A 269 5.46 25.77 -10.09
CA ARG A 269 4.26 25.25 -9.45
C ARG A 269 4.53 23.89 -8.85
N ILE A 270 3.91 23.67 -7.68
CA ILE A 270 3.84 22.34 -7.05
C ILE A 270 2.55 21.67 -7.50
N TYR A 271 2.70 20.45 -8.04
CA TYR A 271 1.59 19.59 -8.41
C TYR A 271 1.46 18.47 -7.39
N ARG A 272 0.22 18.14 -7.04
CA ARG A 272 -0.05 16.95 -6.24
C ARG A 272 -0.41 15.80 -7.15
N VAL A 273 0.19 14.67 -6.90
CA VAL A 273 -0.05 13.42 -7.63
C VAL A 273 -0.98 12.57 -6.78
N ALA A 274 -2.02 12.02 -7.39
CA ALA A 274 -2.92 11.08 -6.75
C ALA A 274 -3.09 9.84 -7.62
N SER A 275 -3.13 8.64 -7.01
CA SER A 275 -3.50 7.42 -7.69
C SER A 275 -5.01 7.21 -7.66
N GLU A 276 -5.54 6.35 -8.53
CA GLU A 276 -6.96 6.00 -8.52
C GLU A 276 -7.36 5.21 -7.26
N TYR A 277 -6.39 4.67 -6.54
CA TYR A 277 -6.59 3.95 -5.30
C TYR A 277 -6.68 4.87 -4.08
N ALA A 278 -6.19 6.08 -4.18
CA ALA A 278 -6.43 7.11 -3.19
C ALA A 278 -7.90 7.52 -3.26
N GLY A 279 -8.73 6.99 -2.39
CA GLY A 279 -10.14 7.33 -2.36
C GLY A 279 -10.36 8.84 -2.32
N SER A 280 -10.98 9.38 -3.36
CA SER A 280 -11.66 10.68 -3.47
C SER A 280 -10.94 11.98 -3.07
N TYR A 281 -9.65 12.04 -2.94
CA TYR A 281 -8.94 13.30 -2.74
C TYR A 281 -8.20 13.75 -3.97
N VAL A 282 -8.97 14.23 -4.84
CA VAL A 282 -8.56 15.05 -5.94
C VAL A 282 -8.25 16.44 -5.40
N THR A 283 -7.01 16.74 -5.20
CA THR A 283 -6.61 18.07 -5.58
C THR A 283 -6.50 18.05 -7.10
N ASN A 284 -7.02 19.04 -7.78
CA ASN A 284 -7.25 19.17 -9.22
C ASN A 284 -6.06 18.96 -10.16
N ASP A 285 -5.01 18.19 -9.76
CA ASP A 285 -3.78 18.23 -10.49
C ASP A 285 -3.71 17.11 -11.51
N PHE A 286 -3.66 15.86 -11.15
CA PHE A 286 -3.86 14.75 -12.08
C PHE A 286 -3.88 13.39 -11.38
N ASN A 287 -4.39 12.38 -12.08
CA ASN A 287 -4.39 10.98 -11.66
C ASN A 287 -3.40 10.22 -12.54
N ILE A 288 -2.33 9.68 -11.94
CA ILE A 288 -1.25 9.02 -12.69
C ILE A 288 -1.68 7.71 -13.36
N THR A 289 -2.81 7.14 -12.97
CA THR A 289 -3.24 5.83 -13.48
C THR A 289 -4.05 5.89 -14.76
N LYS A 290 -4.54 7.06 -15.15
CA LYS A 290 -5.53 7.15 -16.23
C LYS A 290 -5.08 7.87 -17.49
N ASP A 291 -4.22 8.88 -17.39
CA ASP A 291 -4.10 9.79 -18.52
C ASP A 291 -2.73 10.44 -18.69
N CYS A 292 -2.39 10.73 -19.94
CA CYS A 292 -1.37 11.69 -20.29
C CYS A 292 -2.03 13.07 -20.33
N HIS A 293 -1.76 13.91 -19.33
CA HIS A 293 -2.30 15.25 -19.26
C HIS A 293 -1.32 16.28 -19.80
N ALA A 294 -1.81 17.17 -20.64
CA ALA A 294 -1.08 18.33 -21.13
C ALA A 294 -1.33 19.52 -20.19
N TYR A 295 -0.26 20.11 -19.74
CA TYR A 295 -0.26 21.24 -18.83
C TYR A 295 0.32 22.49 -19.49
N HIS A 296 -0.21 23.62 -19.07
CA HIS A 296 0.28 24.94 -19.44
C HIS A 296 0.42 25.77 -18.19
N LEU A 297 1.68 26.01 -17.80
CA LEU A 297 2.02 26.94 -16.74
C LEU A 297 2.19 28.34 -17.32
N LYS A 298 1.62 29.32 -16.64
CA LYS A 298 1.81 30.74 -16.94
C LYS A 298 2.25 31.45 -15.68
N GLY A 299 3.44 32.00 -15.72
CA GLY A 299 4.00 32.89 -14.72
C GLY A 299 4.03 34.35 -15.20
N PRO A 300 4.53 35.26 -14.37
CA PRO A 300 4.71 36.67 -14.74
C PRO A 300 5.64 36.84 -15.93
N ASP A 301 6.63 35.99 -16.10
CA ASP A 301 7.75 36.17 -17.03
C ASP A 301 7.73 35.23 -18.21
N GLY A 302 6.85 34.22 -18.21
CA GLY A 302 6.79 33.26 -19.29
C GLY A 302 5.70 32.21 -19.17
N GLU A 303 5.73 31.30 -20.12
CA GLU A 303 4.83 30.14 -20.21
C GLU A 303 5.63 28.88 -20.49
N LEU A 304 5.25 27.77 -19.81
CA LEU A 304 5.82 26.44 -20.00
C LEU A 304 4.72 25.44 -20.36
N TRP A 305 4.97 24.62 -21.36
CA TRP A 305 4.09 23.51 -21.76
C TRP A 305 4.78 22.20 -21.50
N PHE A 306 4.06 21.30 -20.84
CA PHE A 306 4.56 19.94 -20.55
C PHE A 306 3.41 18.93 -20.46
N THR A 307 3.75 17.67 -20.48
CA THR A 307 2.81 16.57 -20.22
C THR A 307 3.30 15.72 -19.06
N ILE A 308 2.37 15.17 -18.32
CA ILE A 308 2.65 14.18 -17.27
C ILE A 308 1.89 12.90 -17.60
N SER A 309 2.54 11.76 -17.48
CA SER A 309 1.95 10.44 -17.69
C SER A 309 2.52 9.43 -16.70
N ASP A 310 1.77 8.37 -16.44
CA ASP A 310 2.22 7.25 -15.62
C ASP A 310 3.46 6.60 -16.25
N ALA A 311 4.46 6.32 -15.44
CA ALA A 311 5.65 5.59 -15.79
C ALA A 311 5.97 4.51 -14.72
N SER A 312 5.03 4.23 -13.82
CA SER A 312 5.16 3.23 -12.76
C SER A 312 5.44 1.85 -13.34
N THR A 313 6.24 1.08 -12.63
CA THR A 313 6.56 -0.31 -12.98
C THR A 313 5.80 -1.25 -12.06
N LYS A 314 5.39 -2.38 -12.62
CA LYS A 314 4.81 -3.49 -11.84
C LYS A 314 5.92 -4.36 -11.32
#